data_49a24cd4883aa035a5a3edaeef1ed689
#
_entry.id   49a24cd4883aa035a5a3edaeef1ed689
#
_cell.length_a   1.000
_cell.length_b   1.000
_cell.length_c   1.000
_cell.angle_alpha   90.00
_cell.angle_beta   90.00
_cell.angle_gamma   90.00
#
_symmetry.space_group_name_H-M   'P 1'
#
loop_
_entity.id
_entity.type
_entity.pdbx_description
1 polymer ?
#
loop_
_entity_poly.entity_id
_entity_poly.type
_entity_poly.pdbx_seq_one_letter_code
_entity_poly.pdbx_strand_id
1 'polypeptide(L)'
;MIGLEHESRELAIMAPTIGDIDRPTEDDLAGVDALYTALESCTQNTLVLGTVTNSLADGDCTVAQITAGGTDLSYIDLYRIDLEKAATLSLTMTSSALDSVLLISDLNLTVIDYDDKSAEGCSSTLTRQLDPGSYLVLANTFDKQVDPACVTEGDYSLTAHYQSGYPLPLGAAISTSDTPARGIITGAASNSSGAFYQTRFSADESIKVNGEIAIAAQDIGEAGFVVAAALTGDQVFALNSAGIFVERANNASPFPKHRTGELRAIETVLMLDAVVPESLGITELDVDFLLGYGLDSDPSTIFYNSTPIKMVIE
;
A
#
# COMPACT_ATOMS: atom_id res chain seq x y z
N MET A 1 9.65 16.90 20.06
CA MET A 1 10.84 17.76 20.35
C MET A 1 11.79 17.50 19.21
N ILE A 2 12.13 18.49 18.40
CA ILE A 2 12.95 18.34 17.19
C ILE A 2 14.38 18.10 17.68
N GLY A 3 14.89 16.97 17.91
CA GLY A 3 16.17 16.50 18.44
C GLY A 3 17.45 17.37 18.26
N LEU A 4 17.32 18.69 18.21
CA LEU A 4 18.40 19.64 18.13
C LEU A 4 18.89 19.98 19.53
N GLU A 5 20.22 19.99 19.72
CA GLU A 5 20.83 20.46 20.94
C GLU A 5 20.75 21.99 21.06
N HIS A 6 20.89 22.52 22.28
CA HIS A 6 20.90 23.96 22.50
C HIS A 6 22.03 24.63 21.75
N GLU A 7 21.71 25.63 20.93
CA GLU A 7 22.69 26.50 20.30
C GLU A 7 23.30 27.45 21.33
N SER A 8 24.60 27.56 21.29
CA SER A 8 25.35 28.45 22.22
C SER A 8 25.50 29.90 21.75
N ARG A 9 25.04 30.22 20.53
CA ARG A 9 25.06 31.56 19.97
C ARG A 9 23.85 32.37 20.47
N GLU A 10 24.09 33.63 20.80
CA GLU A 10 23.04 34.51 21.37
C GLU A 10 21.90 34.85 20.39
N LEU A 11 21.98 34.47 19.11
CA LEU A 11 21.07 34.87 18.06
C LEU A 11 20.26 33.70 17.47
N ALA A 12 20.18 32.54 18.11
CA ALA A 12 19.42 31.42 17.67
C ALA A 12 18.20 31.14 18.58
N ILE A 13 17.06 30.67 18.02
CA ILE A 13 15.88 30.31 18.80
C ILE A 13 16.18 29.16 19.79
N MET A 14 17.15 28.30 19.47
CA MET A 14 17.62 27.21 20.35
C MET A 14 18.64 27.62 21.38
N ALA A 15 18.96 28.92 21.52
CA ALA A 15 19.85 29.41 22.56
C ALA A 15 19.32 29.08 23.97
N PRO A 16 20.17 28.72 24.95
CA PRO A 16 19.74 28.38 26.31
C PRO A 16 19.14 29.53 27.11
N THR A 17 19.27 30.76 26.61
CA THR A 17 18.63 31.97 27.19
C THR A 17 17.66 32.57 26.15
N ILE A 18 16.46 32.94 26.60
CA ILE A 18 15.48 33.58 25.76
C ILE A 18 15.99 34.96 25.34
N GLY A 19 16.32 35.11 24.05
CA GLY A 19 16.61 36.37 23.41
C GLY A 19 15.34 37.01 22.81
N ASP A 20 15.47 38.20 22.25
CA ASP A 20 14.39 38.90 21.53
C ASP A 20 14.34 38.42 20.05
N ILE A 21 14.15 37.09 19.86
CA ILE A 21 14.08 36.47 18.52
C ILE A 21 12.68 35.90 18.36
N ASP A 22 11.91 36.47 17.44
CA ASP A 22 10.55 36.08 17.09
C ASP A 22 10.47 35.26 15.79
N ARG A 23 11.60 34.97 15.15
CA ARG A 23 11.69 34.21 13.89
C ARG A 23 12.91 33.27 13.90
N PRO A 24 12.80 32.09 13.24
CA PRO A 24 13.96 31.23 13.00
C PRO A 24 15.08 32.00 12.30
N THR A 25 16.30 31.84 12.78
CA THR A 25 17.48 32.36 12.12
C THR A 25 17.94 31.41 11.00
N GLU A 26 18.89 31.86 10.19
CA GLU A 26 19.48 31.02 9.14
C GLU A 26 20.17 29.77 9.73
N ASP A 27 20.68 29.85 10.95
CA ASP A 27 21.31 28.73 11.67
C ASP A 27 20.25 27.73 12.17
N ASP A 28 19.12 28.22 12.67
CA ASP A 28 17.98 27.35 13.05
C ASP A 28 17.41 26.62 11.83
N LEU A 29 17.28 27.32 10.68
CA LEU A 29 16.80 26.73 9.44
C LEU A 29 17.80 25.72 8.87
N ALA A 30 19.11 26.00 8.94
CA ALA A 30 20.15 25.06 8.53
C ALA A 30 20.13 23.79 9.39
N GLY A 31 19.85 23.92 10.70
CA GLY A 31 19.66 22.77 11.58
C GLY A 31 18.42 21.93 11.23
N VAL A 32 17.32 22.59 10.87
CA VAL A 32 16.11 21.92 10.35
C VAL A 32 16.43 21.22 9.03
N ASP A 33 17.04 21.92 8.08
CA ASP A 33 17.44 21.35 6.80
C ASP A 33 18.36 20.13 6.98
N ALA A 34 19.34 20.19 7.87
CA ALA A 34 20.22 19.05 8.15
C ALA A 34 19.50 17.82 8.71
N LEU A 35 18.37 18.00 9.40
CA LEU A 35 17.56 16.90 9.94
C LEU A 35 16.53 16.36 8.95
N TYR A 36 15.98 17.20 8.11
CA TYR A 36 14.83 16.81 7.24
C TYR A 36 15.22 16.58 5.79
N THR A 37 16.32 17.20 5.29
CA THR A 37 16.82 16.96 3.93
C THR A 37 17.49 15.60 3.76
N ALA A 38 17.93 14.96 4.84
CA ALA A 38 18.55 13.64 4.76
C ALA A 38 17.58 12.59 4.19
N LEU A 39 16.32 12.59 4.63
CA LEU A 39 15.31 11.67 4.12
C LEU A 39 14.81 12.05 2.71
N GLU A 40 14.80 13.36 2.37
CA GLU A 40 14.41 13.86 1.05
C GLU A 40 15.47 13.59 -0.03
N SER A 41 16.73 13.35 0.36
CA SER A 41 17.79 12.99 -0.60
C SER A 41 17.65 11.57 -1.14
N CYS A 42 16.85 10.70 -0.48
CA CYS A 42 16.61 9.32 -0.85
C CYS A 42 15.22 9.14 -1.46
N THR A 43 15.15 8.39 -2.54
CA THR A 43 13.86 8.08 -3.18
C THR A 43 13.00 7.22 -2.24
N GLN A 44 11.80 7.70 -1.94
CA GLN A 44 10.80 6.92 -1.22
C GLN A 44 9.81 6.34 -2.23
N ASN A 45 9.78 5.02 -2.34
CA ASN A 45 8.80 4.31 -3.15
C ASN A 45 7.51 4.10 -2.33
N THR A 46 6.37 3.99 -3.00
CA THR A 46 5.15 3.50 -2.34
C THR A 46 5.25 1.99 -2.15
N LEU A 47 4.97 1.47 -0.94
CA LEU A 47 4.92 0.04 -0.71
C LEU A 47 3.73 -0.55 -1.50
N VAL A 48 4.04 -1.42 -2.45
CA VAL A 48 3.03 -2.12 -3.25
C VAL A 48 2.75 -3.47 -2.60
N LEU A 49 1.47 -3.83 -2.45
CA LEU A 49 1.08 -5.17 -1.99
C LEU A 49 1.38 -6.20 -3.07
N GLY A 50 1.89 -7.35 -2.67
CA GLY A 50 2.47 -8.35 -3.55
C GLY A 50 3.98 -8.30 -3.54
N THR A 51 4.62 -8.74 -4.62
CA THR A 51 6.08 -8.84 -4.71
C THR A 51 6.64 -7.78 -5.65
N VAL A 52 7.66 -7.06 -5.19
CA VAL A 52 8.50 -6.18 -5.99
C VAL A 52 9.93 -6.73 -5.99
N THR A 53 10.64 -6.59 -7.10
CA THR A 53 12.06 -6.94 -7.22
C THR A 53 12.88 -5.68 -7.36
N ASN A 54 14.00 -5.60 -6.63
CA ASN A 54 14.95 -4.51 -6.71
C ASN A 54 16.35 -5.02 -6.36
N SER A 55 17.34 -4.13 -6.29
CA SER A 55 18.70 -4.44 -5.88
C SER A 55 19.20 -3.40 -4.89
N LEU A 56 20.11 -3.79 -4.00
CA LEU A 56 20.90 -2.87 -3.17
C LEU A 56 22.34 -2.88 -3.70
N ALA A 57 22.84 -1.74 -4.13
CA ALA A 57 24.13 -1.62 -4.78
C ALA A 57 24.71 -0.20 -4.69
N ASP A 58 25.94 -0.01 -5.16
CA ASP A 58 26.58 1.32 -5.26
C ASP A 58 25.71 2.28 -6.09
N GLY A 59 25.43 3.43 -5.51
CA GLY A 59 24.51 4.45 -6.05
C GLY A 59 23.16 4.51 -5.35
N ASP A 60 22.76 3.50 -4.57
CA ASP A 60 21.60 3.56 -3.71
C ASP A 60 21.86 4.41 -2.46
N CYS A 61 20.78 4.77 -1.77
CA CYS A 61 20.91 5.46 -0.50
C CYS A 61 21.58 4.57 0.56
N THR A 62 22.24 5.20 1.50
CA THR A 62 22.80 4.52 2.67
C THR A 62 22.11 4.95 3.96
N VAL A 63 22.19 4.13 4.99
CA VAL A 63 21.67 4.47 6.33
C VAL A 63 22.28 5.77 6.86
N ALA A 64 23.58 5.99 6.60
CA ALA A 64 24.26 7.25 7.00
C ALA A 64 23.64 8.49 6.33
N GLN A 65 23.09 8.38 5.13
CA GLN A 65 22.46 9.51 4.43
C GLN A 65 21.10 9.89 5.01
N ILE A 66 20.36 8.92 5.56
CA ILE A 66 19.03 9.16 6.14
C ILE A 66 19.06 9.40 7.65
N THR A 67 20.21 9.17 8.31
CA THR A 67 20.38 9.38 9.75
C THR A 67 21.38 10.50 10.01
N ALA A 68 20.96 11.55 10.70
CA ALA A 68 21.85 12.66 11.03
C ALA A 68 23.07 12.18 11.82
N GLY A 69 24.28 12.33 11.25
CA GLY A 69 25.55 11.92 11.87
C GLY A 69 25.79 10.40 11.89
N GLY A 70 25.03 9.64 11.13
CA GLY A 70 25.23 8.20 10.97
C GLY A 70 26.54 7.85 10.28
N THR A 71 27.11 6.71 10.63
CA THR A 71 28.34 6.15 10.02
C THR A 71 28.10 4.83 9.31
N ASP A 72 26.87 4.34 9.32
CA ASP A 72 26.47 3.09 8.67
C ASP A 72 26.30 3.32 7.18
N LEU A 73 27.16 2.68 6.38
CA LEU A 73 27.19 2.80 4.93
C LEU A 73 26.42 1.68 4.22
N SER A 74 25.64 0.88 4.96
CA SER A 74 24.77 -0.13 4.37
C SER A 74 23.75 0.51 3.43
N TYR A 75 23.50 -0.14 2.29
CA TYR A 75 22.55 0.33 1.30
C TYR A 75 21.11 0.08 1.76
N ILE A 76 20.21 0.96 1.34
CA ILE A 76 18.82 0.95 1.81
C ILE A 76 17.85 1.44 0.73
N ASP A 77 16.76 0.71 0.58
CA ASP A 77 15.56 1.14 -0.14
C ASP A 77 14.45 1.50 0.83
N LEU A 78 13.76 2.61 0.56
CA LEU A 78 12.69 3.12 1.37
C LEU A 78 11.34 2.92 0.69
N TYR A 79 10.41 2.28 1.41
CA TYR A 79 9.03 2.08 0.96
C TYR A 79 8.07 2.69 1.98
N ARG A 80 7.23 3.62 1.53
CA ARG A 80 6.22 4.26 2.36
C ARG A 80 4.91 3.51 2.28
N ILE A 81 4.26 3.32 3.45
CA ILE A 81 2.88 2.85 3.57
C ILE A 81 2.07 3.80 4.47
N ASP A 82 0.88 4.19 4.01
CA ASP A 82 -0.07 4.99 4.77
C ASP A 82 -1.28 4.11 5.14
N LEU A 83 -1.51 3.93 6.44
CA LEU A 83 -2.59 3.11 6.99
C LEU A 83 -3.70 4.02 7.53
N GLU A 84 -4.87 4.00 6.91
CA GLU A 84 -6.04 4.71 7.45
C GLU A 84 -6.64 4.02 8.69
N LYS A 85 -6.38 2.72 8.85
CA LYS A 85 -6.88 1.88 9.95
C LYS A 85 -5.83 0.88 10.38
N ALA A 86 -5.95 0.38 11.61
CA ALA A 86 -5.05 -0.63 12.14
C ALA A 86 -5.00 -1.89 11.27
N ALA A 87 -3.80 -2.41 11.05
CA ALA A 87 -3.56 -3.56 10.20
C ALA A 87 -2.36 -4.38 10.65
N THR A 88 -2.34 -5.66 10.26
CA THR A 88 -1.14 -6.50 10.36
C THR A 88 -0.44 -6.49 9.01
N LEU A 89 0.77 -5.96 8.97
CA LEU A 89 1.66 -5.98 7.81
C LEU A 89 2.64 -7.15 7.96
N SER A 90 2.69 -8.02 6.96
CA SER A 90 3.67 -9.10 6.86
C SER A 90 4.57 -8.82 5.66
N LEU A 91 5.87 -8.84 5.89
CA LEU A 91 6.91 -8.53 4.93
C LEU A 91 7.86 -9.72 4.83
N THR A 92 8.31 -10.03 3.64
CA THR A 92 9.38 -11.00 3.41
C THR A 92 10.35 -10.44 2.37
N MET A 93 11.60 -10.31 2.72
CA MET A 93 12.68 -9.95 1.81
C MET A 93 13.50 -11.21 1.51
N THR A 94 13.42 -11.67 0.27
CA THR A 94 14.14 -12.87 -0.16
C THR A 94 15.28 -12.51 -1.10
N SER A 95 16.43 -13.13 -0.88
CA SER A 95 17.57 -13.05 -1.77
C SER A 95 18.31 -14.38 -1.81
N SER A 96 18.93 -14.69 -2.93
CA SER A 96 19.82 -15.85 -3.06
C SER A 96 21.19 -15.62 -2.44
N ALA A 97 21.55 -14.36 -2.17
CA ALA A 97 22.90 -14.02 -1.72
C ALA A 97 22.95 -12.82 -0.76
N LEU A 98 22.09 -11.79 -0.94
CA LEU A 98 22.12 -10.56 -0.15
C LEU A 98 21.74 -10.83 1.31
N ASP A 99 22.56 -10.37 2.25
CA ASP A 99 22.28 -10.44 3.70
C ASP A 99 21.20 -9.42 4.06
N SER A 100 19.94 -9.86 4.03
CA SER A 100 18.79 -8.97 4.11
C SER A 100 18.45 -8.58 5.54
N VAL A 101 18.16 -7.31 5.73
CA VAL A 101 17.61 -6.73 6.97
C VAL A 101 16.32 -5.99 6.65
N LEU A 102 15.23 -6.31 7.33
CA LEU A 102 13.96 -5.60 7.21
C LEU A 102 13.70 -4.79 8.46
N LEU A 103 13.29 -3.52 8.27
CA LEU A 103 12.86 -2.69 9.38
C LEU A 103 11.51 -2.03 9.05
N ILE A 104 10.74 -1.75 10.09
CA ILE A 104 9.58 -0.84 10.04
C ILE A 104 9.89 0.32 11.00
N SER A 105 9.69 1.55 10.53
CA SER A 105 9.85 2.76 11.32
C SER A 105 8.68 3.73 11.14
N ASP A 106 8.58 4.70 12.02
CA ASP A 106 7.80 5.91 11.77
C ASP A 106 8.52 6.82 10.74
N LEU A 107 7.88 7.93 10.37
CA LEU A 107 8.48 8.89 9.42
C LEU A 107 9.71 9.64 9.99
N ASN A 108 9.95 9.53 11.30
CA ASN A 108 11.14 10.10 11.96
C ASN A 108 12.27 9.06 12.09
N LEU A 109 12.18 7.94 11.40
CA LEU A 109 13.12 6.82 11.46
C LEU A 109 13.25 6.17 12.86
N THR A 110 12.24 6.35 13.73
CA THR A 110 12.17 5.59 14.98
C THR A 110 11.78 4.16 14.66
N VAL A 111 12.68 3.22 14.84
CA VAL A 111 12.44 1.80 14.55
C VAL A 111 11.34 1.26 15.46
N ILE A 112 10.31 0.69 14.84
CA ILE A 112 9.18 0.04 15.51
C ILE A 112 9.43 -1.46 15.65
N ASP A 113 9.98 -2.07 14.60
CA ASP A 113 10.31 -3.50 14.58
C ASP A 113 11.35 -3.77 13.49
N TYR A 114 12.09 -4.87 13.63
CA TYR A 114 13.07 -5.28 12.63
C TYR A 114 13.27 -6.80 12.64
N ASP A 115 13.74 -7.32 11.54
CA ASP A 115 14.19 -8.70 11.39
C ASP A 115 15.49 -8.76 10.59
N ASP A 116 16.39 -9.58 11.10
CA ASP A 116 17.67 -9.89 10.50
C ASP A 116 17.73 -11.41 10.33
N LYS A 117 17.42 -11.89 9.11
CA LYS A 117 17.68 -13.27 8.71
C LYS A 117 16.90 -14.36 9.49
N SER A 118 15.65 -14.09 9.88
CA SER A 118 14.79 -15.12 10.49
C SER A 118 14.22 -16.11 9.47
N ALA A 119 14.27 -15.80 8.17
CA ALA A 119 13.83 -16.67 7.10
C ALA A 119 14.96 -17.58 6.58
N GLU A 120 14.66 -18.46 5.62
CA GLU A 120 15.66 -19.40 5.08
C GLU A 120 16.75 -18.69 4.26
N GLY A 121 17.97 -19.09 4.42
CA GLY A 121 19.14 -18.56 3.69
C GLY A 121 19.55 -17.17 4.20
N CYS A 122 19.66 -16.19 3.28
CA CYS A 122 19.98 -14.79 3.57
C CYS A 122 18.73 -13.89 3.60
N SER A 123 17.58 -14.48 3.85
CA SER A 123 16.27 -13.81 3.78
C SER A 123 15.77 -13.39 5.16
N SER A 124 14.97 -12.32 5.21
CA SER A 124 14.33 -11.83 6.44
C SER A 124 12.81 -11.76 6.30
N THR A 125 12.09 -11.93 7.40
CA THR A 125 10.63 -11.84 7.44
C THR A 125 10.16 -11.14 8.72
N LEU A 126 9.17 -10.26 8.57
CA LEU A 126 8.67 -9.46 9.67
C LEU A 126 7.15 -9.36 9.59
N THR A 127 6.49 -9.60 10.72
CA THR A 127 5.04 -9.43 10.82
C THR A 127 4.72 -8.53 12.01
N ARG A 128 4.07 -7.40 11.74
CA ARG A 128 3.77 -6.40 12.76
C ARG A 128 2.35 -5.88 12.64
N GLN A 129 1.64 -5.81 13.76
CA GLN A 129 0.41 -5.03 13.87
C GLN A 129 0.75 -3.56 14.03
N LEU A 130 0.16 -2.72 13.18
CA LEU A 130 0.38 -1.29 13.13
C LEU A 130 -0.95 -0.56 13.35
N ASP A 131 -0.91 0.54 14.06
CA ASP A 131 -2.02 1.47 14.21
C ASP A 131 -2.21 2.34 12.93
N PRO A 132 -3.33 3.10 12.81
CA PRO A 132 -3.44 4.08 11.74
C PRO A 132 -2.29 5.07 11.76
N GLY A 133 -1.67 5.32 10.61
CA GLY A 133 -0.50 6.21 10.52
C GLY A 133 0.31 5.98 9.25
N SER A 134 1.37 6.76 9.11
CA SER A 134 2.33 6.62 8.02
C SER A 134 3.61 5.98 8.52
N TYR A 135 4.12 5.01 7.77
CA TYR A 135 5.28 4.22 8.14
C TYR A 135 6.25 4.09 6.97
N LEU A 136 7.50 3.81 7.29
CA LEU A 136 8.51 3.41 6.32
C LEU A 136 8.87 1.94 6.56
N VAL A 137 8.92 1.19 5.47
CA VAL A 137 9.55 -0.13 5.39
C VAL A 137 10.91 0.08 4.74
N LEU A 138 11.94 -0.39 5.42
CA LEU A 138 13.32 -0.25 5.00
C LEU A 138 13.83 -1.63 4.62
N ALA A 139 14.10 -1.81 3.32
CA ALA A 139 14.83 -2.97 2.82
C ALA A 139 16.33 -2.62 2.85
N ASN A 140 17.06 -3.27 3.72
CA ASN A 140 18.44 -2.94 4.05
C ASN A 140 19.34 -4.20 3.98
N THR A 141 20.64 -3.97 4.09
CA THR A 141 21.69 -4.96 4.23
C THR A 141 22.70 -4.51 5.30
N PHE A 142 23.83 -5.16 5.42
CA PHE A 142 24.94 -4.73 6.29
C PHE A 142 25.98 -3.92 5.51
N ASP A 143 26.71 -3.02 6.22
CA ASP A 143 27.85 -2.29 5.66
C ASP A 143 29.09 -3.18 5.42
N LYS A 144 29.13 -4.34 6.07
CA LYS A 144 30.19 -5.35 5.97
C LYS A 144 29.61 -6.75 5.97
N GLN A 145 30.24 -7.64 5.25
CA GLN A 145 29.88 -9.05 5.27
C GLN A 145 30.00 -9.63 6.69
N VAL A 146 28.87 -9.95 7.28
CA VAL A 146 28.76 -10.56 8.62
C VAL A 146 28.70 -12.09 8.50
N ASP A 147 27.90 -12.58 7.56
CA ASP A 147 27.80 -14.00 7.25
C ASP A 147 28.63 -14.33 5.99
N PRO A 148 29.52 -15.33 6.05
CA PRO A 148 30.30 -15.74 4.88
C PRO A 148 29.43 -16.27 3.70
N ALA A 149 28.20 -16.69 3.97
CA ALA A 149 27.28 -17.19 2.96
C ALA A 149 26.47 -16.08 2.25
N CYS A 150 26.44 -14.86 2.83
CA CYS A 150 25.66 -13.75 2.33
C CYS A 150 26.57 -12.56 1.97
N VAL A 151 26.14 -11.72 1.04
CA VAL A 151 26.87 -10.54 0.55
C VAL A 151 26.12 -9.25 0.92
N THR A 152 26.82 -8.11 0.83
CA THR A 152 26.28 -6.81 1.20
C THR A 152 25.61 -6.05 0.05
N GLU A 153 25.66 -6.61 -1.16
CA GLU A 153 25.07 -6.03 -2.37
C GLU A 153 24.42 -7.14 -3.20
N GLY A 154 23.32 -6.85 -3.87
CA GLY A 154 22.68 -7.80 -4.76
C GLY A 154 21.19 -7.60 -4.90
N ASP A 155 20.59 -8.48 -5.71
CA ASP A 155 19.16 -8.47 -5.99
C ASP A 155 18.35 -9.05 -4.82
N TYR A 156 17.15 -8.51 -4.63
CA TYR A 156 16.19 -9.02 -3.68
C TYR A 156 14.76 -8.94 -4.22
N SER A 157 13.87 -9.69 -3.58
CA SER A 157 12.43 -9.58 -3.78
C SER A 157 11.77 -9.22 -2.44
N LEU A 158 11.06 -8.10 -2.38
CA LEU A 158 10.27 -7.70 -1.22
C LEU A 158 8.81 -8.07 -1.48
N THR A 159 8.27 -8.96 -0.66
CA THR A 159 6.87 -9.35 -0.67
C THR A 159 6.16 -8.74 0.52
N ALA A 160 5.09 -7.99 0.26
CA ALA A 160 4.28 -7.35 1.29
C ALA A 160 2.85 -7.91 1.28
N HIS A 161 2.39 -8.35 2.45
CA HIS A 161 1.02 -8.78 2.70
C HIS A 161 0.38 -7.87 3.74
N TYR A 162 -0.92 -7.72 3.61
CA TYR A 162 -1.68 -6.86 4.49
C TYR A 162 -2.93 -7.59 4.98
N GLN A 163 -3.10 -7.65 6.30
CA GLN A 163 -4.31 -8.15 6.93
C GLN A 163 -4.92 -7.05 7.80
N SER A 164 -6.18 -6.77 7.61
CA SER A 164 -6.90 -5.77 8.39
C SER A 164 -8.26 -6.30 8.84
N GLY A 165 -8.71 -5.89 10.01
CA GLY A 165 -10.11 -6.05 10.41
C GLY A 165 -11.07 -5.12 9.65
N TYR A 166 -10.55 -4.33 8.70
CA TYR A 166 -11.29 -3.35 7.92
C TYR A 166 -10.94 -3.49 6.43
N PRO A 167 -11.87 -3.09 5.51
CA PRO A 167 -11.58 -3.04 4.09
C PRO A 167 -10.36 -2.16 3.79
N LEU A 168 -9.56 -2.59 2.81
CA LEU A 168 -8.40 -1.82 2.37
C LEU A 168 -8.83 -0.49 1.73
N PRO A 169 -8.04 0.58 1.89
CA PRO A 169 -8.21 1.80 1.10
C PRO A 169 -8.03 1.47 -0.39
N LEU A 170 -8.97 1.91 -1.24
CA LEU A 170 -8.91 1.67 -2.69
C LEU A 170 -8.49 2.91 -3.48
N GLY A 171 -7.79 3.82 -2.82
CA GLY A 171 -7.34 5.08 -3.41
C GLY A 171 -8.48 6.06 -3.70
N ALA A 172 -8.17 7.15 -4.38
CA ALA A 172 -9.19 8.08 -4.85
C ALA A 172 -9.99 7.46 -6.00
N ALA A 173 -11.27 7.77 -6.10
CA ALA A 173 -12.04 7.40 -7.27
C ALA A 173 -11.44 8.08 -8.53
N ILE A 174 -11.51 7.38 -9.66
CA ILE A 174 -11.18 7.91 -10.99
C ILE A 174 -12.39 7.83 -11.90
N SER A 175 -12.34 8.49 -13.03
CA SER A 175 -13.45 8.54 -13.99
C SER A 175 -13.03 7.97 -15.34
N THR A 176 -13.96 7.33 -16.06
CA THR A 176 -13.75 6.91 -17.45
C THR A 176 -13.79 8.07 -18.47
N SER A 177 -14.12 9.28 -18.01
CA SER A 177 -14.21 10.50 -18.82
C SER A 177 -13.41 11.62 -18.16
N ASP A 178 -13.41 12.82 -18.78
CA ASP A 178 -12.80 14.03 -18.23
C ASP A 178 -13.61 14.64 -17.06
N THR A 179 -14.74 14.03 -16.68
CA THR A 179 -15.54 14.46 -15.53
C THR A 179 -14.75 14.25 -14.24
N PRO A 180 -14.64 15.24 -13.33
CA PRO A 180 -13.98 15.09 -12.06
C PRO A 180 -14.52 13.88 -11.29
N ALA A 181 -13.62 13.02 -10.85
CA ALA A 181 -13.98 11.82 -10.09
C ALA A 181 -14.59 12.19 -8.73
N ARG A 182 -15.52 11.37 -8.26
CA ARG A 182 -16.27 11.59 -7.04
C ARG A 182 -16.76 10.28 -6.42
N GLY A 183 -17.15 10.34 -5.16
CA GLY A 183 -17.48 9.17 -4.35
C GLY A 183 -16.25 8.59 -3.67
N ILE A 184 -16.47 7.73 -2.68
CA ILE A 184 -15.43 7.01 -1.96
C ILE A 184 -15.71 5.52 -2.12
N ILE A 185 -14.70 4.76 -2.50
CA ILE A 185 -14.84 3.34 -2.77
C ILE A 185 -13.90 2.60 -1.84
N THR A 186 -14.46 1.63 -1.10
CA THR A 186 -13.72 0.75 -0.20
C THR A 186 -14.04 -0.70 -0.54
N GLY A 187 -13.16 -1.61 -0.22
CA GLY A 187 -13.41 -3.03 -0.44
C GLY A 187 -12.19 -3.88 -0.11
N ALA A 188 -12.41 -5.18 0.02
CA ALA A 188 -11.32 -6.12 0.25
C ALA A 188 -11.75 -7.56 -0.02
N ALA A 189 -10.76 -8.43 -0.17
CA ALA A 189 -10.92 -9.87 -0.10
C ALA A 189 -10.66 -10.34 1.33
N SER A 190 -11.40 -11.33 1.80
CA SER A 190 -11.28 -11.93 3.13
C SER A 190 -11.45 -13.45 3.04
N ASN A 191 -11.00 -14.16 4.06
CA ASN A 191 -11.43 -15.54 4.26
C ASN A 191 -12.93 -15.58 4.67
N SER A 192 -13.53 -16.76 4.65
CA SER A 192 -14.98 -16.92 4.91
C SER A 192 -15.41 -16.47 6.32
N SER A 193 -14.47 -16.38 7.29
CA SER A 193 -14.77 -15.84 8.61
C SER A 193 -15.05 -14.34 8.58
N GLY A 194 -14.59 -13.64 7.53
CA GLY A 194 -14.67 -12.18 7.41
C GLY A 194 -13.86 -11.43 8.47
N ALA A 195 -13.09 -12.15 9.29
CA ALA A 195 -12.36 -11.56 10.40
C ALA A 195 -11.13 -10.77 9.95
N PHE A 196 -10.54 -11.19 8.84
CA PHE A 196 -9.32 -10.56 8.31
C PHE A 196 -9.40 -10.39 6.81
N TYR A 197 -9.05 -9.19 6.36
CA TYR A 197 -8.87 -8.87 4.95
C TYR A 197 -7.42 -9.13 4.56
N GLN A 198 -7.22 -9.79 3.44
CA GLN A 198 -5.91 -10.17 2.92
C GLN A 198 -5.92 -10.18 1.39
N THR A 199 -4.74 -10.25 0.78
CA THR A 199 -4.60 -10.25 -0.68
C THR A 199 -4.17 -11.61 -1.23
N ARG A 200 -3.69 -12.52 -0.37
CA ARG A 200 -3.24 -13.86 -0.77
C ARG A 200 -4.02 -14.92 -0.03
N PHE A 201 -4.30 -15.98 -0.73
CA PHE A 201 -5.12 -17.10 -0.26
C PHE A 201 -4.55 -18.41 -0.77
N SER A 202 -4.64 -19.43 0.05
CA SER A 202 -4.46 -20.81 -0.37
C SER A 202 -5.68 -21.27 -1.21
N ALA A 203 -5.47 -22.18 -2.17
CA ALA A 203 -6.55 -22.64 -3.06
C ALA A 203 -7.70 -23.36 -2.33
N ASP A 204 -7.44 -23.91 -1.15
CA ASP A 204 -8.42 -24.59 -0.28
C ASP A 204 -9.18 -23.62 0.65
N GLU A 205 -8.75 -22.35 0.75
CA GLU A 205 -9.46 -21.36 1.55
C GLU A 205 -10.77 -20.93 0.92
N SER A 206 -11.77 -20.68 1.75
CA SER A 206 -13.04 -20.10 1.33
C SER A 206 -12.93 -18.58 1.30
N ILE A 207 -13.09 -17.99 0.13
CA ILE A 207 -12.80 -16.58 -0.15
C ILE A 207 -14.09 -15.79 -0.34
N LYS A 208 -14.13 -14.61 0.24
CA LYS A 208 -15.18 -13.62 0.07
C LYS A 208 -14.55 -12.32 -0.43
N VAL A 209 -15.15 -11.69 -1.46
CA VAL A 209 -14.75 -10.37 -1.96
C VAL A 209 -15.95 -9.45 -1.96
N ASN A 210 -15.84 -8.34 -1.24
CA ASN A 210 -16.91 -7.35 -1.15
C ASN A 210 -16.36 -5.93 -1.22
N GLY A 211 -17.23 -5.00 -1.62
CA GLY A 211 -16.91 -3.59 -1.60
C GLY A 211 -18.12 -2.72 -1.34
N GLU A 212 -17.84 -1.47 -1.00
CA GLU A 212 -18.82 -0.44 -0.74
C GLU A 212 -18.48 0.82 -1.52
N ILE A 213 -19.50 1.49 -2.03
CA ILE A 213 -19.39 2.77 -2.71
C ILE A 213 -20.19 3.79 -1.91
N ALA A 214 -19.52 4.72 -1.26
CA ALA A 214 -20.17 5.91 -0.72
C ALA A 214 -20.40 6.90 -1.87
N ILE A 215 -21.66 7.00 -2.29
CA ILE A 215 -22.09 7.84 -3.41
C ILE A 215 -21.87 9.31 -3.05
N ALA A 216 -21.37 10.10 -4.01
CA ALA A 216 -21.22 11.52 -3.82
C ALA A 216 -22.58 12.19 -3.49
N ALA A 217 -22.59 13.13 -2.56
CA ALA A 217 -23.83 13.72 -2.01
C ALA A 217 -24.78 14.25 -3.10
N GLN A 218 -24.24 14.79 -4.19
CA GLN A 218 -25.03 15.31 -5.32
C GLN A 218 -25.67 14.23 -6.21
N ASP A 219 -25.24 12.98 -6.08
CA ASP A 219 -25.71 11.85 -6.90
C ASP A 219 -26.66 10.94 -6.12
N ILE A 220 -26.78 11.16 -4.81
CA ILE A 220 -27.71 10.38 -3.97
C ILE A 220 -29.15 10.68 -4.39
N GLY A 221 -29.92 9.62 -4.65
CA GLY A 221 -31.31 9.73 -5.10
C GLY A 221 -31.44 9.86 -6.62
N GLU A 222 -30.37 10.10 -7.36
CA GLU A 222 -30.40 10.12 -8.83
C GLU A 222 -30.54 8.71 -9.42
N ALA A 223 -31.14 8.64 -10.61
CA ALA A 223 -31.18 7.41 -11.37
C ALA A 223 -29.78 7.07 -11.90
N GLY A 224 -29.32 5.87 -11.61
CA GLY A 224 -27.98 5.44 -11.98
C GLY A 224 -27.77 3.93 -11.91
N PHE A 225 -26.53 3.53 -11.89
CA PHE A 225 -26.16 2.13 -11.90
C PHE A 225 -24.86 1.88 -11.14
N VAL A 226 -24.72 0.65 -10.68
CA VAL A 226 -23.52 0.11 -10.06
C VAL A 226 -22.91 -0.95 -10.97
N VAL A 227 -21.59 -0.96 -11.08
CA VAL A 227 -20.81 -1.91 -11.86
C VAL A 227 -19.71 -2.54 -11.01
N ALA A 228 -19.33 -3.76 -11.36
CA ALA A 228 -18.14 -4.40 -10.83
C ALA A 228 -17.50 -5.25 -11.94
N ALA A 229 -16.18 -5.35 -11.90
CA ALA A 229 -15.35 -6.11 -12.82
C ALA A 229 -14.31 -6.94 -12.09
N ALA A 230 -13.91 -8.05 -12.70
CA ALA A 230 -12.73 -8.82 -12.36
C ALA A 230 -11.81 -8.85 -13.57
N LEU A 231 -10.54 -8.55 -13.36
CA LEU A 231 -9.49 -8.55 -14.37
C LEU A 231 -8.48 -9.65 -14.03
N THR A 232 -8.19 -10.53 -14.97
CA THR A 232 -7.17 -11.57 -14.82
C THR A 232 -6.43 -11.72 -16.14
N GLY A 233 -5.12 -11.47 -16.15
CA GLY A 233 -4.35 -11.34 -17.38
C GLY A 233 -4.99 -10.30 -18.32
N ASP A 234 -5.26 -10.70 -19.58
CA ASP A 234 -5.90 -9.84 -20.59
C ASP A 234 -7.43 -9.95 -20.63
N GLN A 235 -8.03 -10.71 -19.72
CA GLN A 235 -9.46 -10.97 -19.68
C GLN A 235 -10.17 -10.02 -18.71
N VAL A 236 -11.33 -9.55 -19.11
CA VAL A 236 -12.22 -8.72 -18.29
C VAL A 236 -13.56 -9.42 -18.12
N PHE A 237 -13.97 -9.62 -16.89
CA PHE A 237 -15.27 -10.17 -16.54
C PHE A 237 -16.09 -9.08 -15.84
N ALA A 238 -17.35 -8.95 -16.21
CA ALA A 238 -18.27 -8.01 -15.57
C ALA A 238 -19.30 -8.74 -14.73
N LEU A 239 -19.56 -8.24 -13.53
CA LEU A 239 -20.59 -8.77 -12.64
C LEU A 239 -21.97 -8.33 -13.15
N ASN A 240 -22.80 -9.28 -13.53
CA ASN A 240 -24.16 -9.00 -13.99
C ASN A 240 -25.15 -8.85 -12.81
N SER A 241 -26.41 -8.56 -13.13
CA SER A 241 -27.47 -8.38 -12.13
C SER A 241 -27.89 -9.67 -11.39
N ALA A 242 -27.45 -10.83 -11.88
CA ALA A 242 -27.64 -12.11 -11.20
C ALA A 242 -26.48 -12.45 -10.24
N GLY A 243 -25.49 -11.57 -10.11
CA GLY A 243 -24.29 -11.81 -9.28
C GLY A 243 -23.29 -12.80 -9.92
N ILE A 244 -23.30 -12.92 -11.24
CA ILE A 244 -22.42 -13.84 -11.98
C ILE A 244 -21.46 -13.02 -12.83
N PHE A 245 -20.17 -13.35 -12.75
CA PHE A 245 -19.16 -12.80 -13.64
C PHE A 245 -19.29 -13.40 -15.05
N VAL A 246 -19.44 -12.55 -16.03
CA VAL A 246 -19.52 -12.90 -17.45
C VAL A 246 -18.35 -12.26 -18.21
N GLU A 247 -17.69 -13.06 -19.03
CA GLU A 247 -16.60 -12.56 -19.85
C GLU A 247 -17.09 -11.46 -20.79
N ARG A 248 -16.35 -10.37 -20.85
CA ARG A 248 -16.63 -9.26 -21.73
C ARG A 248 -15.88 -9.44 -23.05
N ALA A 249 -16.58 -9.92 -24.07
CA ALA A 249 -16.05 -9.96 -25.42
C ALA A 249 -16.07 -8.56 -26.04
N ASN A 250 -14.88 -7.96 -26.22
CA ASN A 250 -14.62 -6.70 -26.93
C ASN A 250 -15.34 -5.43 -26.41
N ASN A 251 -14.65 -4.31 -26.52
CA ASN A 251 -15.01 -2.96 -26.04
C ASN A 251 -16.28 -2.32 -26.65
N ALA A 252 -17.08 -3.05 -27.44
CA ALA A 252 -18.19 -2.52 -28.23
C ALA A 252 -19.58 -2.57 -27.56
N SER A 253 -19.74 -3.26 -26.43
CA SER A 253 -21.04 -3.34 -25.73
C SER A 253 -21.02 -2.45 -24.49
N PRO A 254 -22.16 -1.88 -24.07
CA PRO A 254 -22.22 -1.16 -22.81
C PRO A 254 -21.78 -2.11 -21.68
N PHE A 255 -21.11 -1.54 -20.66
CA PHE A 255 -20.62 -2.31 -19.53
C PHE A 255 -21.81 -2.94 -18.79
N PRO A 256 -21.82 -4.26 -18.49
CA PRO A 256 -22.90 -4.90 -17.74
C PRO A 256 -23.10 -4.22 -16.40
N LYS A 257 -24.35 -3.86 -16.12
CA LYS A 257 -24.74 -3.22 -14.87
C LYS A 257 -25.07 -4.31 -13.86
N HIS A 258 -24.42 -4.27 -12.69
CA HIS A 258 -24.75 -5.16 -11.57
C HIS A 258 -26.11 -4.76 -10.95
N ARG A 259 -26.32 -3.45 -10.76
CA ARG A 259 -27.55 -2.88 -10.24
C ARG A 259 -27.91 -1.62 -11.01
N THR A 260 -29.20 -1.36 -11.17
CA THR A 260 -29.75 -0.13 -11.76
C THR A 260 -30.85 0.43 -10.86
N GLY A 261 -31.11 1.73 -10.94
CA GLY A 261 -32.17 2.44 -10.22
C GLY A 261 -31.62 3.62 -9.42
N GLU A 262 -32.39 4.10 -8.46
CA GLU A 262 -32.02 5.20 -7.59
C GLU A 262 -30.79 4.85 -6.76
N LEU A 263 -29.76 5.71 -6.76
CA LEU A 263 -28.52 5.53 -6.03
C LEU A 263 -28.70 5.84 -4.54
N ARG A 264 -28.31 4.92 -3.69
CA ARG A 264 -28.34 5.08 -2.23
C ARG A 264 -27.05 5.77 -1.77
N ALA A 265 -27.09 6.31 -0.56
CA ALA A 265 -25.90 6.92 0.03
C ALA A 265 -24.69 5.94 0.11
N ILE A 266 -24.98 4.66 0.34
CA ILE A 266 -24.02 3.55 0.32
C ILE A 266 -24.58 2.44 -0.55
N GLU A 267 -23.79 2.01 -1.53
CA GLU A 267 -24.04 0.83 -2.36
C GLU A 267 -23.05 -0.27 -2.01
N THR A 268 -23.54 -1.45 -1.66
CA THR A 268 -22.70 -2.62 -1.35
C THR A 268 -22.70 -3.59 -2.54
N VAL A 269 -21.53 -4.14 -2.83
CA VAL A 269 -21.33 -5.11 -3.91
C VAL A 269 -20.64 -6.34 -3.35
N LEU A 270 -21.32 -7.48 -3.37
CA LEU A 270 -20.75 -8.78 -3.08
C LEU A 270 -20.27 -9.39 -4.40
N MET A 271 -18.97 -9.50 -4.58
CA MET A 271 -18.34 -9.98 -5.81
C MET A 271 -18.06 -11.48 -5.75
N LEU A 272 -17.58 -12.00 -4.63
CA LEU A 272 -17.44 -13.43 -4.35
C LEU A 272 -18.04 -13.73 -2.97
N ASP A 273 -18.72 -14.84 -2.83
CA ASP A 273 -19.31 -15.29 -1.57
C ASP A 273 -18.89 -16.73 -1.27
N ALA A 274 -17.97 -16.88 -0.33
CA ALA A 274 -17.48 -18.17 0.16
C ALA A 274 -17.01 -19.14 -0.95
N VAL A 275 -16.29 -18.63 -1.94
CA VAL A 275 -15.76 -19.43 -3.04
C VAL A 275 -14.50 -20.15 -2.60
N VAL A 276 -14.41 -21.46 -2.83
CA VAL A 276 -13.19 -22.27 -2.64
C VAL A 276 -12.59 -22.56 -4.01
N PRO A 277 -11.43 -21.94 -4.37
CA PRO A 277 -10.84 -22.06 -5.70
C PRO A 277 -10.53 -23.49 -6.11
N GLU A 278 -10.00 -24.33 -5.21
CA GLU A 278 -9.68 -25.73 -5.48
C GLU A 278 -10.91 -26.53 -5.95
N SER A 279 -12.08 -26.21 -5.41
CA SER A 279 -13.35 -26.87 -5.83
C SER A 279 -13.72 -26.58 -7.28
N LEU A 280 -13.14 -25.54 -7.88
CA LEU A 280 -13.29 -25.14 -9.27
C LEU A 280 -12.09 -25.55 -10.14
N GLY A 281 -11.12 -26.26 -9.55
CA GLY A 281 -9.87 -26.65 -10.22
C GLY A 281 -8.88 -25.50 -10.39
N ILE A 282 -9.01 -24.43 -9.61
CA ILE A 282 -8.13 -23.26 -9.63
C ILE A 282 -7.10 -23.44 -8.51
N THR A 283 -5.82 -23.53 -8.87
CA THR A 283 -4.71 -23.65 -7.93
C THR A 283 -3.81 -22.41 -7.90
N GLU A 284 -3.83 -21.62 -8.97
CA GLU A 284 -3.09 -20.36 -9.10
C GLU A 284 -3.96 -19.37 -9.86
N LEU A 285 -4.12 -18.15 -9.34
CA LEU A 285 -4.88 -17.10 -9.99
C LEU A 285 -4.54 -15.73 -9.40
N ASP A 286 -4.35 -14.73 -10.26
CA ASP A 286 -4.23 -13.32 -9.87
C ASP A 286 -5.41 -12.56 -10.46
N VAL A 287 -6.19 -11.88 -9.60
CA VAL A 287 -7.39 -11.13 -9.99
C VAL A 287 -7.39 -9.76 -9.33
N ASP A 288 -7.63 -8.75 -10.15
CA ASP A 288 -7.90 -7.38 -9.73
C ASP A 288 -9.39 -7.08 -9.86
N PHE A 289 -10.05 -6.71 -8.75
CA PHE A 289 -11.46 -6.32 -8.79
C PHE A 289 -11.60 -4.80 -8.78
N LEU A 290 -12.44 -4.31 -9.67
CA LEU A 290 -12.86 -2.92 -9.76
C LEU A 290 -14.36 -2.83 -9.50
N LEU A 291 -14.78 -1.77 -8.82
CA LEU A 291 -16.20 -1.46 -8.63
C LEU A 291 -16.42 0.05 -8.78
N GLY A 292 -17.63 0.41 -9.16
CA GLY A 292 -17.93 1.81 -9.42
C GLY A 292 -19.41 2.05 -9.67
N TYR A 293 -19.75 3.31 -9.93
CA TYR A 293 -21.10 3.73 -10.26
C TYR A 293 -21.11 4.76 -11.39
N GLY A 294 -22.26 4.92 -12.00
CA GLY A 294 -22.52 5.97 -12.99
C GLY A 294 -23.95 6.44 -12.93
N LEU A 295 -24.25 7.52 -13.63
CA LEU A 295 -25.60 8.10 -13.75
C LEU A 295 -26.26 7.68 -15.05
N ASP A 296 -27.57 7.46 -15.04
CA ASP A 296 -28.32 7.18 -16.27
C ASP A 296 -28.41 8.40 -17.19
N SER A 297 -28.22 9.61 -16.66
CA SER A 297 -28.10 10.86 -17.43
C SER A 297 -26.80 10.95 -18.26
N ASP A 298 -25.73 10.22 -17.84
CA ASP A 298 -24.48 10.09 -18.59
C ASP A 298 -23.93 8.66 -18.41
N PRO A 299 -24.46 7.70 -19.13
CA PRO A 299 -24.12 6.27 -18.98
C PRO A 299 -22.70 5.91 -19.48
N SER A 300 -22.01 6.84 -20.12
CA SER A 300 -20.62 6.66 -20.58
C SER A 300 -19.60 6.94 -19.48
N THR A 301 -19.98 7.71 -18.45
CA THR A 301 -19.12 8.08 -17.33
C THR A 301 -19.34 7.11 -16.16
N ILE A 302 -18.25 6.45 -15.76
CA ILE A 302 -18.19 5.56 -14.60
C ILE A 302 -17.13 6.10 -13.64
N PHE A 303 -17.49 6.27 -12.38
CA PHE A 303 -16.57 6.57 -11.28
C PHE A 303 -16.20 5.27 -10.59
N TYR A 304 -14.92 4.93 -10.52
CA TYR A 304 -14.44 3.63 -10.01
C TYR A 304 -13.15 3.77 -9.21
N ASN A 305 -12.77 2.73 -8.46
CA ASN A 305 -11.58 2.73 -7.62
C ASN A 305 -10.30 2.75 -8.47
N SER A 306 -9.34 3.61 -8.09
CA SER A 306 -8.04 3.68 -8.75
C SER A 306 -7.11 2.53 -8.36
N THR A 307 -7.24 2.03 -7.12
CA THR A 307 -6.51 0.88 -6.64
C THR A 307 -7.45 -0.32 -6.62
N PRO A 308 -7.15 -1.42 -7.33
CA PRO A 308 -8.02 -2.59 -7.35
C PRO A 308 -8.04 -3.32 -6.00
N ILE A 309 -9.12 -4.08 -5.74
CA ILE A 309 -9.10 -5.12 -4.71
C ILE A 309 -8.32 -6.29 -5.31
N LYS A 310 -7.14 -6.54 -4.77
CA LYS A 310 -6.27 -7.60 -5.26
C LYS A 310 -6.54 -8.92 -4.56
N MET A 311 -6.60 -10.01 -5.34
CA MET A 311 -6.72 -11.38 -4.85
C MET A 311 -5.76 -12.28 -5.62
N VAL A 312 -4.86 -12.93 -4.89
CA VAL A 312 -3.89 -13.89 -5.42
C VAL A 312 -4.15 -15.25 -4.78
N ILE A 313 -4.25 -16.30 -5.57
CA ILE A 313 -4.37 -17.69 -5.13
C ILE A 313 -3.05 -18.38 -5.45
N GLU A 314 -2.46 -19.06 -4.45
CA GLU A 314 -1.16 -19.74 -4.51
C GLU A 314 -1.13 -21.04 -3.73
#